data_259548669c67271955d6efcf0576a3a7
#
_entry.id   259548669c67271955d6efcf0576a3a7
#
_cell.length_a   1.000
_cell.length_b   1.000
_cell.length_c   1.000
_cell.angle_alpha   90.00
_cell.angle_beta   90.00
_cell.angle_gamma   90.00
#
_symmetry.space_group_name_H-M   'P 1'
#
loop_
_entity.id
_entity.type
_entity.pdbx_description
1 polymer ?
#
loop_
_entity_poly.entity_id
_entity_poly.type
_entity_poly.pdbx_seq_one_letter_code
_entity_poly.pdbx_strand_id
1 'polypeptide(L)'
;MGYIMDLRKVVGSRPLLMAGANVILLDSQKRVLLQLRKDNNTWGLPGGSLELGENLEEVAKRELKEETGLTALKLEFFNIFSGKEFYYKYPHGDEVYNVIATYICTEYSGVFEKEESEVQDLRFFSFNELPSEISPPELPIIISFKDALFN
;
A
#
# COMPACT_ATOMS: atom_id res chain seq x y z
N MET A 1 -13.51 13.00 2.21
CA MET A 1 -12.40 13.31 1.29
C MET A 1 -11.14 13.52 2.10
N GLY A 2 -10.03 13.04 1.63
CA GLY A 2 -8.79 13.11 2.36
C GLY A 2 -8.00 14.40 2.13
N TYR A 3 -6.94 14.54 2.91
CA TYR A 3 -6.04 15.70 2.82
C TYR A 3 -5.47 15.90 1.40
N ILE A 4 -5.02 14.82 0.75
CA ILE A 4 -4.44 14.91 -0.60
C ILE A 4 -5.48 15.41 -1.62
N MET A 5 -6.70 14.91 -1.55
CA MET A 5 -7.76 15.35 -2.46
C MET A 5 -8.09 16.83 -2.26
N ASP A 6 -8.11 17.28 -1.02
CA ASP A 6 -8.35 18.71 -0.72
C ASP A 6 -7.21 19.57 -1.23
N LEU A 7 -5.96 19.11 -1.05
CA LEU A 7 -4.79 19.84 -1.53
C LEU A 7 -4.79 19.91 -3.06
N ARG A 8 -5.19 18.84 -3.74
CA ARG A 8 -5.28 18.79 -5.21
C ARG A 8 -6.19 19.86 -5.79
N LYS A 9 -7.26 20.21 -5.08
CA LYS A 9 -8.17 21.28 -5.53
C LYS A 9 -7.46 22.64 -5.64
N VAL A 10 -6.40 22.84 -4.86
CA VAL A 10 -5.64 24.09 -4.86
C VAL A 10 -4.43 24.03 -5.80
N VAL A 11 -3.70 22.92 -5.80
CA VAL A 11 -2.42 22.81 -6.52
C VAL A 11 -2.52 22.05 -7.84
N GLY A 12 -3.64 21.41 -8.11
CA GLY A 12 -3.84 20.65 -9.35
C GLY A 12 -3.05 19.37 -9.40
N SER A 13 -2.64 18.96 -10.62
CA SER A 13 -2.01 17.66 -10.87
C SER A 13 -0.49 17.67 -10.77
N ARG A 14 0.13 18.82 -10.44
CA ARG A 14 1.59 18.91 -10.32
C ARG A 14 2.15 17.89 -9.34
N PRO A 15 3.42 17.48 -9.48
CA PRO A 15 4.02 16.51 -8.56
C PRO A 15 3.96 16.96 -7.10
N LEU A 16 3.50 16.06 -6.23
CA LEU A 16 3.48 16.27 -4.78
C LEU A 16 4.33 15.22 -4.10
N LEU A 17 4.97 15.61 -3.00
CA LEU A 17 5.55 14.65 -2.07
C LEU A 17 4.40 14.14 -1.21
N MET A 18 4.18 12.84 -1.22
CA MET A 18 3.04 12.25 -0.52
C MET A 18 3.52 11.21 0.49
N ALA A 19 3.34 11.49 1.76
CA ALA A 19 3.69 10.57 2.84
C ALA A 19 2.55 9.58 3.06
N GLY A 20 2.93 8.34 3.29
CA GLY A 20 1.95 7.29 3.55
C GLY A 20 2.59 6.06 4.15
N ALA A 21 1.77 5.02 4.30
CA ALA A 21 2.22 3.74 4.84
C ALA A 21 1.52 2.61 4.11
N ASN A 22 2.17 1.45 4.06
CA ASN A 22 1.57 0.24 3.56
C ASN A 22 1.96 -0.95 4.42
N VAL A 23 1.33 -2.08 4.17
CA VAL A 23 1.47 -3.27 5.00
C VAL A 23 1.82 -4.48 4.13
N ILE A 24 2.91 -5.16 4.50
CA ILE A 24 3.21 -6.49 4.00
C ILE A 24 2.57 -7.48 4.97
N LEU A 25 1.37 -7.93 4.64
CA LEU A 25 0.63 -8.87 5.46
C LEU A 25 0.89 -10.28 4.95
N LEU A 26 1.38 -11.13 5.83
CA LEU A 26 1.76 -12.50 5.47
C LEU A 26 0.83 -13.51 6.14
N ASP A 27 0.43 -14.52 5.39
CA ASP A 27 -0.31 -15.64 5.94
C ASP A 27 0.65 -16.68 6.56
N SER A 28 0.11 -17.79 7.06
CA SER A 28 0.91 -18.85 7.70
C SER A 28 1.89 -19.54 6.73
N GLN A 29 1.68 -19.38 5.43
CA GLN A 29 2.57 -19.94 4.39
C GLN A 29 3.53 -18.89 3.84
N LYS A 30 3.62 -17.72 4.49
CA LYS A 30 4.46 -16.60 4.10
C LYS A 30 4.12 -16.06 2.71
N ARG A 31 2.86 -16.12 2.34
CA ARG A 31 2.35 -15.48 1.12
C ARG A 31 1.91 -14.06 1.46
N VAL A 32 2.12 -13.15 0.53
CA VAL A 32 1.82 -11.73 0.70
C VAL A 32 0.44 -11.40 0.18
N LEU A 33 -0.30 -10.59 0.95
CA LEU A 33 -1.61 -10.09 0.52
C LEU A 33 -1.44 -8.90 -0.42
N LEU A 34 -2.00 -9.01 -1.60
CA LEU A 34 -2.07 -7.92 -2.56
C LEU A 34 -3.52 -7.62 -2.90
N GLN A 35 -3.77 -6.36 -3.24
CA GLN A 35 -5.07 -5.91 -3.73
C GLN A 35 -4.96 -5.45 -5.16
N LEU A 36 -5.97 -5.78 -5.96
CA LEU A 36 -6.09 -5.28 -7.33
C LEU A 36 -6.90 -3.99 -7.28
N ARG A 37 -6.28 -2.87 -7.67
CA ARG A 37 -6.89 -1.55 -7.59
C ARG A 37 -7.78 -1.29 -8.81
N LYS A 38 -8.92 -0.64 -8.57
CA LYS A 38 -9.83 -0.26 -9.66
C LYS A 38 -9.33 0.93 -10.46
N ASP A 39 -8.60 1.85 -9.81
CA ASP A 39 -8.19 3.09 -10.47
C ASP A 39 -7.14 2.90 -11.56
N ASN A 40 -6.24 1.94 -11.40
CA ASN A 40 -5.16 1.71 -12.37
C ASN A 40 -5.00 0.26 -12.81
N ASN A 41 -5.87 -0.63 -12.30
CA ASN A 41 -5.87 -2.05 -12.65
C ASN A 41 -4.54 -2.74 -12.37
N THR A 42 -3.87 -2.36 -11.29
CA THR A 42 -2.61 -2.98 -10.85
C THR A 42 -2.74 -3.55 -9.44
N TRP A 43 -1.89 -4.53 -9.15
CA TRP A 43 -1.77 -5.12 -7.82
C TRP A 43 -0.82 -4.29 -6.95
N GLY A 44 -1.15 -4.14 -5.69
CA GLY A 44 -0.31 -3.44 -4.75
C GLY A 44 -0.58 -3.86 -3.32
N LEU A 45 0.26 -3.36 -2.41
CA LEU A 45 0.09 -3.59 -0.98
C LEU A 45 -1.06 -2.75 -0.44
N PRO A 46 -1.81 -3.23 0.55
CA PRO A 46 -2.76 -2.37 1.25
C PRO A 46 -2.03 -1.19 1.89
N GLY A 47 -2.58 0.00 1.72
CA GLY A 47 -1.98 1.21 2.27
C GLY A 47 -2.59 2.47 1.68
N GLY A 48 -2.10 3.61 2.13
CA GLY A 48 -2.56 4.89 1.64
C GLY A 48 -1.83 6.06 2.27
N SER A 49 -2.32 7.25 2.01
CA SER A 49 -1.67 8.49 2.46
C SER A 49 -2.10 8.90 3.87
N LEU A 50 -1.19 9.63 4.54
CA LEU A 50 -1.45 10.20 5.85
C LEU A 50 -2.58 11.23 5.79
N GLU A 51 -3.46 11.18 6.78
CA GLU A 51 -4.38 12.25 7.07
C GLU A 51 -3.79 13.14 8.17
N LEU A 52 -4.23 14.38 8.24
CA LEU A 52 -3.74 15.32 9.24
C LEU A 52 -3.93 14.76 10.65
N GLY A 53 -2.86 14.74 11.42
CA GLY A 53 -2.88 14.25 12.80
C GLY A 53 -2.65 12.76 12.98
N GLU A 54 -2.62 11.98 11.89
CA GLU A 54 -2.32 10.55 11.99
C GLU A 54 -0.83 10.30 12.07
N ASN A 55 -0.43 9.30 12.83
CA ASN A 55 0.92 8.77 12.70
C ASN A 55 0.95 7.63 11.66
N LEU A 56 2.14 7.20 11.27
CA LEU A 56 2.29 6.22 10.19
C LEU A 56 1.70 4.84 10.53
N GLU A 57 1.80 4.39 11.78
CA GLU A 57 1.18 3.13 12.18
C GLU A 57 -0.35 3.19 12.10
N GLU A 58 -0.91 4.33 12.46
CA GLU A 58 -2.36 4.54 12.39
C GLU A 58 -2.87 4.46 10.96
N VAL A 59 -2.13 5.07 10.01
CA VAL A 59 -2.46 4.99 8.59
C VAL A 59 -2.43 3.54 8.13
N ALA A 60 -1.37 2.82 8.47
CA ALA A 60 -1.20 1.42 8.05
C ALA A 60 -2.39 0.58 8.53
N LYS A 61 -2.77 0.72 9.79
CA LYS A 61 -3.91 -0.02 10.36
C LYS A 61 -5.23 0.38 9.73
N ARG A 62 -5.45 1.67 9.56
CA ARG A 62 -6.69 2.21 9.01
C ARG A 62 -6.90 1.74 7.57
N GLU A 63 -5.88 1.91 6.73
CA GLU A 63 -5.98 1.52 5.32
C GLU A 63 -6.15 0.01 5.16
N LEU A 64 -5.43 -0.78 5.95
CA LEU A 64 -5.60 -2.23 5.93
C LEU A 64 -7.04 -2.61 6.24
N LYS A 65 -7.62 -2.02 7.28
CA LYS A 65 -9.00 -2.29 7.68
C LYS A 65 -10.00 -1.85 6.61
N GLU A 66 -9.83 -0.64 6.08
CA GLU A 66 -10.74 -0.10 5.06
C GLU A 66 -10.71 -0.93 3.78
N GLU A 67 -9.53 -1.30 3.31
CA GLU A 67 -9.37 -1.96 2.02
C GLU A 67 -9.60 -3.47 2.07
N THR A 68 -9.32 -4.12 3.17
CA THR A 68 -9.33 -5.59 3.26
C THR A 68 -10.28 -6.18 4.29
N GLY A 69 -10.76 -5.38 5.24
CA GLY A 69 -11.55 -5.87 6.37
C GLY A 69 -10.72 -6.45 7.52
N LEU A 70 -9.41 -6.57 7.34
CA LEU A 70 -8.54 -7.17 8.35
C LEU A 70 -8.04 -6.14 9.35
N THR A 71 -7.93 -6.56 10.61
CA THR A 71 -7.41 -5.73 11.69
C THR A 71 -6.01 -6.23 12.07
N ALA A 72 -5.02 -5.35 11.94
CA ALA A 72 -3.67 -5.67 12.38
C ALA A 72 -3.62 -5.73 13.90
N LEU A 73 -3.12 -6.83 14.44
CA LEU A 73 -2.94 -6.98 15.89
C LEU A 73 -1.55 -6.52 16.32
N LYS A 74 -0.58 -6.63 15.40
CA LYS A 74 0.79 -6.18 15.64
C LYS A 74 1.40 -5.75 14.32
N LEU A 75 2.03 -4.58 14.31
CA LEU A 75 2.80 -4.09 13.18
C LEU A 75 4.27 -3.99 13.56
N GLU A 76 5.13 -4.44 12.67
CA GLU A 76 6.56 -4.39 12.83
C GLU A 76 7.14 -3.53 11.71
N PHE A 77 7.87 -2.48 12.07
CA PHE A 77 8.44 -1.58 11.06
C PHE A 77 9.47 -2.32 10.21
N PHE A 78 9.36 -2.20 8.90
CA PHE A 78 10.32 -2.78 7.97
C PHE A 78 11.31 -1.74 7.44
N ASN A 79 10.82 -0.75 6.70
CA ASN A 79 11.70 0.27 6.12
C ASN A 79 10.87 1.45 5.61
N ILE A 80 11.58 2.53 5.26
CA ILE A 80 11.00 3.70 4.58
C ILE A 80 11.58 3.76 3.17
N PHE A 81 10.72 4.02 2.20
CA PHE A 81 11.08 4.07 0.80
C PHE A 81 10.75 5.44 0.21
N SER A 82 11.69 6.00 -0.55
CA SER A 82 11.49 7.29 -1.21
C SER A 82 12.46 7.40 -2.39
N GLY A 83 12.33 8.46 -3.17
CA GLY A 83 13.22 8.74 -4.28
C GLY A 83 12.57 8.51 -5.65
N LYS A 84 13.39 8.49 -6.68
CA LYS A 84 12.92 8.42 -8.09
C LYS A 84 12.07 7.19 -8.39
N GLU A 85 12.39 6.06 -7.76
CA GLU A 85 11.69 4.79 -7.99
C GLU A 85 10.26 4.81 -7.46
N PHE A 86 9.94 5.78 -6.62
CA PHE A 86 8.63 5.87 -5.96
C PHE A 86 7.77 6.98 -6.54
N TYR A 87 8.17 7.51 -7.70
CA TYR A 87 7.35 8.38 -8.53
C TYR A 87 6.22 7.58 -9.17
N TYR A 88 5.04 8.19 -9.25
CA TYR A 88 3.93 7.59 -9.98
C TYR A 88 3.05 8.67 -10.59
N LYS A 89 2.60 8.44 -11.81
CA LYS A 89 1.62 9.28 -12.49
C LYS A 89 0.34 8.46 -12.65
N TYR A 90 -0.73 8.92 -12.02
CA TYR A 90 -2.02 8.26 -12.13
C TYR A 90 -2.61 8.44 -13.53
N PRO A 91 -3.51 7.52 -13.97
CA PRO A 91 -4.13 7.63 -15.29
C PRO A 91 -4.83 8.98 -15.55
N HIS A 92 -5.38 9.60 -14.49
CA HIS A 92 -6.05 10.91 -14.59
C HIS A 92 -5.07 12.10 -14.59
N GLY A 93 -3.77 11.85 -14.49
CA GLY A 93 -2.75 12.89 -14.66
C GLY A 93 -2.06 13.40 -13.40
N ASP A 94 -2.57 13.08 -12.21
CA ASP A 94 -1.93 13.48 -10.95
C ASP A 94 -0.60 12.77 -10.79
N GLU A 95 0.41 13.49 -10.28
CA GLU A 95 1.76 12.96 -10.09
C GLU A 95 2.14 13.02 -8.63
N VAL A 96 2.85 11.98 -8.17
CA VAL A 96 3.33 11.90 -6.80
C VAL A 96 4.75 11.35 -6.78
N TYR A 97 5.52 11.81 -5.79
CA TYR A 97 6.73 11.13 -5.31
C TYR A 97 6.37 10.59 -3.93
N ASN A 98 6.25 9.29 -3.84
CA ASN A 98 5.82 8.65 -2.59
C ASN A 98 6.95 8.58 -1.56
N VAL A 99 6.60 8.84 -0.30
CA VAL A 99 7.44 8.56 0.86
C VAL A 99 6.65 7.56 1.69
N ILE A 100 7.09 6.32 1.70
CA ILE A 100 6.28 5.21 2.21
C ILE A 100 6.98 4.51 3.38
N ALA A 101 6.30 4.47 4.54
CA ALA A 101 6.70 3.63 5.64
C ALA A 101 6.02 2.27 5.47
N THR A 102 6.81 1.22 5.40
CA THR A 102 6.30 -0.14 5.20
C THR A 102 6.40 -0.94 6.49
N TYR A 103 5.30 -1.59 6.85
CA TYR A 103 5.19 -2.42 8.06
C TYR A 103 4.91 -3.86 7.68
N ILE A 104 5.39 -4.78 8.51
CA ILE A 104 5.12 -6.21 8.37
C ILE A 104 4.04 -6.60 9.36
N CYS A 105 3.06 -7.38 8.93
CA CYS A 105 1.98 -7.87 9.79
C CYS A 105 1.80 -9.37 9.58
N THR A 106 2.04 -10.15 10.64
CA THR A 106 1.80 -11.59 10.65
C THR A 106 0.71 -11.98 11.64
N GLU A 107 0.26 -11.03 12.49
CA GLU A 107 -0.78 -11.26 13.49
C GLU A 107 -1.93 -10.32 13.20
N TYR A 108 -3.03 -10.88 12.74
CA TYR A 108 -4.21 -10.11 12.36
C TYR A 108 -5.47 -10.93 12.60
N SER A 109 -6.62 -10.25 12.61
CA SER A 109 -7.93 -10.86 12.78
C SER A 109 -8.91 -10.32 11.76
N GLY A 110 -10.09 -10.91 11.70
CA GLY A 110 -11.15 -10.49 10.80
C GLY A 110 -11.23 -11.37 9.55
N VAL A 111 -12.11 -11.00 8.66
CA VAL A 111 -12.35 -11.71 7.40
C VAL A 111 -12.22 -10.71 6.24
N PHE A 112 -11.93 -11.22 5.06
CA PHE A 112 -11.87 -10.38 3.87
C PHE A 112 -13.21 -9.69 3.63
N GLU A 113 -13.14 -8.38 3.53
CA GLU A 113 -14.26 -7.53 3.18
C GLU A 113 -13.69 -6.37 2.37
N LYS A 114 -13.51 -6.61 1.08
CA LYS A 114 -12.88 -5.61 0.21
C LYS A 114 -13.75 -4.37 0.05
N GLU A 115 -13.09 -3.23 -0.09
CA GLU A 115 -13.78 -1.96 -0.37
C GLU A 115 -14.19 -1.93 -1.84
N GLU A 116 -15.47 -2.16 -2.09
CA GLU A 116 -16.02 -2.32 -3.45
C GLU A 116 -15.74 -1.13 -4.38
N SER A 117 -15.61 0.07 -3.84
CA SER A 117 -15.38 1.26 -4.66
C SER A 117 -13.95 1.38 -5.19
N GLU A 118 -12.97 0.78 -4.52
CA GLU A 118 -11.56 0.95 -4.83
C GLU A 118 -10.81 -0.34 -5.14
N VAL A 119 -11.31 -1.48 -4.65
CA VAL A 119 -10.62 -2.76 -4.72
C VAL A 119 -11.43 -3.77 -5.52
N GLN A 120 -10.84 -4.30 -6.60
CA GLN A 120 -11.48 -5.34 -7.41
C GLN A 120 -11.31 -6.72 -6.81
N ASP A 121 -10.13 -7.02 -6.25
CA ASP A 121 -9.80 -8.36 -5.77
C ASP A 121 -8.74 -8.29 -4.66
N LEU A 122 -8.76 -9.30 -3.82
CA LEU A 122 -7.78 -9.50 -2.75
C LEU A 122 -7.28 -10.93 -2.81
N ARG A 123 -5.96 -11.11 -2.87
CA ARG A 123 -5.37 -12.46 -2.92
C ARG A 123 -4.03 -12.50 -2.21
N PHE A 124 -3.72 -13.68 -1.66
CA PHE A 124 -2.39 -14.01 -1.20
C PHE A 124 -1.57 -14.58 -2.36
N PHE A 125 -0.34 -14.12 -2.49
CA PHE A 125 0.59 -14.59 -3.51
C PHE A 125 1.87 -15.10 -2.87
N SER A 126 2.36 -16.23 -3.37
CA SER A 126 3.71 -16.67 -3.07
C SER A 126 4.70 -15.68 -3.71
N PHE A 127 5.82 -15.41 -3.05
CA PHE A 127 6.83 -14.52 -3.61
C PHE A 127 7.48 -15.08 -4.89
N ASN A 128 7.31 -16.37 -5.16
CA ASN A 128 7.77 -16.99 -6.40
C ASN A 128 6.73 -16.95 -7.52
N GLU A 129 5.50 -16.52 -7.20
CA GLU A 129 4.40 -16.50 -8.14
C GLU A 129 3.63 -15.17 -8.08
N LEU A 130 4.37 -14.08 -8.00
CA LEU A 130 3.78 -12.74 -7.97
C LEU A 130 3.09 -12.43 -9.31
N PRO A 131 2.01 -11.64 -9.28
CA PRO A 131 1.34 -11.25 -10.52
C PRO A 131 2.23 -10.33 -11.35
N SER A 132 1.98 -10.28 -12.67
CA SER A 132 2.77 -9.45 -13.59
C SER A 132 2.46 -7.96 -13.48
N GLU A 133 1.25 -7.62 -13.10
CA GLU A 133 0.76 -6.23 -13.10
C GLU A 133 0.85 -5.61 -11.71
N ILE A 134 2.06 -5.48 -11.18
CA ILE A 134 2.29 -4.82 -9.89
C ILE A 134 2.56 -3.34 -10.14
N SER A 135 1.96 -2.48 -9.32
CA SER A 135 2.16 -1.04 -9.38
C SER A 135 3.65 -0.70 -9.28
N PRO A 136 4.19 0.11 -10.23
CA PRO A 136 5.62 0.38 -10.29
C PRO A 136 6.29 0.86 -8.99
N PRO A 137 5.69 1.79 -8.20
CA PRO A 137 6.36 2.21 -6.97
C PRO A 137 6.31 1.17 -5.85
N GLU A 138 5.48 0.14 -5.98
CA GLU A 138 5.38 -0.89 -4.95
C GLU A 138 6.24 -2.11 -5.22
N LEU A 139 6.58 -2.37 -6.48
CA LEU A 139 7.42 -3.50 -6.84
C LEU A 139 8.77 -3.49 -6.11
N PRO A 140 9.50 -2.36 -6.05
CA PRO A 140 10.78 -2.33 -5.32
C PRO A 140 10.62 -2.69 -3.84
N ILE A 141 9.50 -2.30 -3.22
CA ILE A 141 9.22 -2.60 -1.81
C ILE A 141 9.05 -4.12 -1.62
N ILE A 142 8.26 -4.73 -2.49
CA ILE A 142 7.98 -6.17 -2.43
C ILE A 142 9.27 -6.97 -2.66
N ILE A 143 10.09 -6.56 -3.64
CA ILE A 143 11.37 -7.22 -3.93
C ILE A 143 12.34 -7.05 -2.76
N SER A 144 12.40 -5.87 -2.16
CA SER A 144 13.25 -5.62 -1.00
C SER A 144 12.90 -6.55 0.17
N PHE A 145 11.60 -6.74 0.41
CA PHE A 145 11.16 -7.66 1.47
C PHE A 145 11.45 -9.11 1.11
N LYS A 146 11.21 -9.51 -0.14
CA LYS A 146 11.52 -10.85 -0.62
C LYS A 146 13.01 -11.18 -0.39
N ASP A 147 13.89 -10.25 -0.76
CA ASP A 147 15.33 -10.43 -0.57
C ASP A 147 15.69 -10.58 0.91
N ALA A 148 15.09 -9.78 1.78
CA ALA A 148 15.31 -9.87 3.22
C ALA A 148 14.80 -11.20 3.81
N LEU A 149 13.66 -11.69 3.30
CA LEU A 149 13.03 -12.91 3.80
C LEU A 149 13.82 -14.17 3.42
N PHE A 150 14.43 -14.18 2.25
CA PHE A 150 15.12 -15.37 1.72
C PHE A 150 16.65 -15.30 1.81
N ASN A 151 17.18 -14.28 2.47
CA ASN A 151 18.64 -14.15 2.71
C ASN A 151 19.02 -14.47 4.13
#